data_82c26f0bda9e6875d3ee47b29a1cba7a
#
_entry.id   82c26f0bda9e6875d3ee47b29a1cba7a
#
_cell.length_a   1.000
_cell.length_b   1.000
_cell.length_c   1.000
_cell.angle_alpha   90.00
_cell.angle_beta   90.00
_cell.angle_gamma   90.00
#
_symmetry.space_group_name_H-M   'P 1'
#
loop_
_entity.id
_entity.type
_entity.pdbx_description
1 polymer ?
#
loop_
_entity_poly.entity_id
_entity_poly.type
_entity_poly.pdbx_seq_one_letter_code
_entity_poly.pdbx_strand_id
1 'polypeptide(L)'
;MLPCYADSAFYVHLPRLLPALAIGRGDGSYAKTLAQLAKTDVLVIDDWGLAPLTDQSRRDLLEIFDDRHGTRSTIISSQLPVKHWHEAIGNPTLADAILDRLVH
;
A
#
# COMPACT_ATOMS: atom_id res chain seq x y z
N MET A 1 5.92 15.33 4.15
CA MET A 1 5.48 14.90 4.54
C MET A 1 4.82 15.13 5.43
N LEU A 2 4.32 15.04 5.90
CA LEU A 2 3.77 15.24 6.67
C LEU A 2 3.63 15.21 7.61
N PRO A 3 3.42 15.47 7.91
CA PRO A 3 3.18 15.52 8.81
C PRO A 3 2.84 15.34 9.57
N CYS A 4 2.79 15.35 10.11
CA CYS A 4 2.55 15.13 10.74
C CYS A 4 2.20 15.16 11.78
N TYR A 5 1.81 15.50 12.20
CA TYR A 5 1.43 15.58 13.22
C TYR A 5 0.73 14.63 13.51
N ALA A 6 0.33 14.50 13.24
CA ALA A 6 -0.34 13.58 13.70
C ALA A 6 0.42 12.43 13.57
N ASP A 7 1.03 12.04 14.42
CA ASP A 7 1.63 10.80 14.47
C ASP A 7 0.70 9.74 13.99
N SER A 8 -0.52 10.02 13.72
CA SER A 8 -1.46 9.01 13.29
C SER A 8 -1.82 9.08 11.82
N ALA A 9 -1.22 9.94 11.04
CA ALA A 9 -1.51 10.02 9.62
C ALA A 9 -0.23 10.03 8.79
N PHE A 10 -0.24 9.27 7.69
CA PHE A 10 0.91 9.19 6.81
C PHE A 10 0.43 9.10 5.38
N TYR A 11 0.99 9.95 4.52
CA TYR A 11 0.62 10.03 3.12
C TYR A 11 1.73 9.42 2.28
N VAL A 12 1.40 8.51 1.38
CA VAL A 12 2.36 7.91 0.47
C VAL A 12 1.85 8.00 -0.96
N HIS A 13 2.77 8.24 -1.88
CA HIS A 13 2.50 8.24 -3.31
C HIS A 13 2.95 6.88 -3.83
N LEU A 14 2.01 6.04 -4.24
CA LEU A 14 2.30 4.65 -4.55
C LEU A 14 3.41 4.46 -5.59
N PRO A 15 3.42 5.22 -6.72
CA PRO A 15 4.49 5.06 -7.69
C PRO A 15 5.88 5.32 -7.16
N ARG A 16 6.01 6.04 -6.05
CA ARG A 16 7.31 6.28 -5.40
C ARG A 16 7.59 5.28 -4.30
N LEU A 17 6.53 4.81 -3.63
CA LEU A 17 6.69 3.87 -2.53
C LEU A 17 7.24 2.53 -3.01
N LEU A 18 6.74 2.02 -4.12
CA LEU A 18 7.14 0.70 -4.59
C LEU A 18 8.62 0.60 -4.94
N PRO A 19 9.21 1.57 -5.69
CA PRO A 19 10.65 1.56 -5.90
C PRO A 19 11.45 1.72 -4.60
N ALA A 20 10.94 2.53 -3.68
CA ALA A 20 11.61 2.73 -2.40
C ALA A 20 11.67 1.43 -1.59
N LEU A 21 10.61 0.64 -1.61
CA LEU A 21 10.61 -0.67 -0.96
C LEU A 21 11.60 -1.62 -1.61
N ALA A 22 11.70 -1.59 -2.92
CA ALA A 22 12.66 -2.43 -3.64
C ALA A 22 14.09 -2.08 -3.27
N ILE A 23 14.41 -0.77 -3.19
CA ILE A 23 15.73 -0.30 -2.78
C ILE A 23 15.97 -0.70 -1.32
N GLY A 24 14.95 -0.58 -0.49
CA GLY A 24 15.05 -0.91 0.93
C GLY A 24 15.41 -2.36 1.20
N ARG A 25 15.01 -3.27 0.33
CA ARG A 25 15.42 -4.67 0.48
C ARG A 25 16.92 -4.82 0.34
N GLY A 26 17.56 -3.99 -0.50
CA GLY A 26 19.01 -4.06 -0.69
C GLY A 26 19.78 -3.36 0.41
N ASP A 27 19.26 -2.31 1.02
CA ASP A 27 19.99 -1.53 2.00
C ASP A 27 19.53 -1.78 3.46
N GLY A 28 18.58 -2.67 3.66
CA GLY A 28 18.15 -3.06 5.00
C GLY A 28 17.04 -2.22 5.61
N SER A 29 16.52 -1.22 4.91
CA SER A 29 15.46 -0.36 5.45
C SER A 29 14.05 -0.89 5.20
N TYR A 30 13.93 -2.00 4.49
CA TYR A 30 12.64 -2.55 4.07
C TYR A 30 11.71 -2.83 5.26
N ALA A 31 12.22 -3.58 6.24
CA ALA A 31 11.40 -3.96 7.39
C ALA A 31 10.97 -2.74 8.20
N LYS A 32 11.85 -1.75 8.31
CA LYS A 32 11.54 -0.53 9.04
C LYS A 32 10.43 0.25 8.35
N THR A 33 10.48 0.35 7.03
CA THR A 33 9.46 1.05 6.26
C THR A 33 8.11 0.33 6.38
N LEU A 34 8.09 -1.00 6.25
CA LEU A 34 6.86 -1.75 6.41
C LEU A 34 6.27 -1.57 7.80
N ALA A 35 7.12 -1.60 8.83
CA ALA A 35 6.66 -1.43 10.20
C ALA A 35 6.03 -0.04 10.40
N GLN A 36 6.64 0.99 9.82
CA GLN A 36 6.11 2.34 9.90
C GLN A 36 4.72 2.44 9.25
N LEU A 37 4.58 1.84 8.07
CA LEU A 37 3.29 1.84 7.37
C LEU A 37 2.24 1.07 8.15
N ALA A 38 2.62 -0.05 8.75
CA ALA A 38 1.67 -0.88 9.50
C ALA A 38 1.20 -0.19 10.78
N LYS A 39 2.03 0.63 11.42
CA LYS A 39 1.71 1.27 12.68
C LYS A 39 0.90 2.56 12.54
N THR A 40 0.93 3.18 11.38
CA THR A 40 0.24 4.45 11.17
C THR A 40 -1.26 4.27 11.28
N ASP A 41 -1.93 5.12 12.05
CA ASP A 41 -3.38 5.00 12.25
C ASP A 41 -4.16 5.24 10.98
N VAL A 42 -3.79 6.27 10.22
CA VAL A 42 -4.43 6.56 8.95
C VAL A 42 -3.37 6.60 7.86
N LEU A 43 -3.46 5.68 6.93
CA LEU A 43 -2.54 5.61 5.79
C LEU A 43 -3.28 6.07 4.54
N VAL A 44 -2.76 7.08 3.87
CA VAL A 44 -3.32 7.57 2.61
C VAL A 44 -2.39 7.16 1.49
N ILE A 45 -2.90 6.36 0.56
CA ILE A 45 -2.14 5.89 -0.61
C ILE A 45 -2.70 6.59 -1.84
N ASP A 46 -1.86 7.35 -2.51
CA ASP A 46 -2.26 8.15 -3.67
C ASP A 46 -1.79 7.50 -4.97
N ASP A 47 -2.53 7.79 -6.04
CA ASP A 47 -2.23 7.30 -7.40
C ASP A 47 -2.21 5.79 -7.51
N TRP A 48 -3.17 5.15 -6.86
CA TRP A 48 -3.39 3.71 -6.98
C TRP A 48 -3.75 3.37 -8.43
N GLY A 49 -3.10 2.35 -8.96
CA GLY A 49 -3.39 1.87 -10.31
C GLY A 49 -2.66 2.60 -11.42
N LEU A 50 -1.85 3.61 -11.09
CA LEU A 50 -1.16 4.40 -12.09
C LEU A 50 0.02 3.64 -12.72
N ALA A 51 0.69 2.82 -11.95
CA ALA A 51 1.86 2.07 -12.41
C ALA A 51 1.61 0.57 -12.31
N PRO A 52 2.22 -0.23 -13.20
CA PRO A 52 2.07 -1.67 -13.13
C PRO A 52 2.72 -2.22 -11.87
N LEU A 53 2.15 -3.30 -11.36
CA LEU A 53 2.64 -3.95 -10.15
C LEU A 53 3.41 -5.21 -10.52
N THR A 54 4.56 -5.42 -9.86
CA THR A 54 5.28 -6.68 -9.95
C THR A 54 4.70 -7.65 -8.93
N ASP A 55 5.08 -8.92 -9.02
CA ASP A 55 4.65 -9.90 -8.03
C ASP A 55 5.11 -9.50 -6.63
N GLN A 56 6.34 -9.00 -6.51
CA GLN A 56 6.84 -8.57 -5.22
C GLN A 56 6.08 -7.37 -4.68
N SER A 57 5.74 -6.42 -5.55
CA SER A 57 4.94 -5.26 -5.14
C SER A 57 3.57 -5.68 -4.62
N ARG A 58 2.94 -6.65 -5.29
CA ARG A 58 1.64 -7.17 -4.85
C ARG A 58 1.74 -7.80 -3.46
N ARG A 59 2.80 -8.55 -3.20
CA ARG A 59 3.02 -9.17 -1.90
C ARG A 59 3.28 -8.12 -0.83
N ASP A 60 4.04 -7.09 -1.16
CA ASP A 60 4.31 -5.99 -0.22
C ASP A 60 3.02 -5.29 0.17
N LEU A 61 2.17 -5.00 -0.81
CA LEU A 61 0.89 -4.34 -0.56
C LEU A 61 -0.02 -5.24 0.28
N LEU A 62 -0.07 -6.52 -0.04
CA LEU A 62 -0.88 -7.45 0.73
C LEU A 62 -0.43 -7.51 2.18
N GLU A 63 0.86 -7.54 2.42
CA GLU A 63 1.39 -7.57 3.77
C GLU A 63 1.01 -6.31 4.54
N ILE A 64 1.13 -5.13 3.90
CA ILE A 64 0.76 -3.87 4.53
C ILE A 64 -0.72 -3.88 4.89
N PHE A 65 -1.58 -4.26 3.95
CA PHE A 65 -3.02 -4.23 4.18
C PHE A 65 -3.46 -5.29 5.19
N ASP A 66 -2.81 -6.44 5.18
CA ASP A 66 -3.13 -7.50 6.12
C ASP A 66 -2.80 -7.06 7.56
N ASP A 67 -1.66 -6.42 7.74
CA ASP A 67 -1.26 -5.91 9.05
C ASP A 67 -2.20 -4.83 9.56
N ARG A 68 -2.80 -4.06 8.65
CA ARG A 68 -3.70 -2.97 9.01
C ARG A 68 -5.16 -3.38 9.10
N HIS A 69 -5.49 -4.53 8.57
CA HIS A 69 -6.89 -5.00 8.48
C HIS A 69 -7.55 -5.10 9.84
N GLY A 70 -8.70 -4.46 9.98
CA GLY A 70 -9.48 -4.52 11.21
C GLY A 70 -8.99 -3.65 12.35
N THR A 71 -7.83 -3.02 12.21
CA THR A 71 -7.23 -2.25 13.30
C THR A 71 -6.96 -0.80 12.96
N ARG A 72 -6.71 -0.49 11.69
CA ARG A 72 -6.36 0.86 11.27
C ARG A 72 -7.05 1.24 9.97
N SER A 73 -7.08 2.53 9.68
CA SER A 73 -7.77 3.06 8.50
C SER A 73 -6.81 3.25 7.35
N THR A 74 -7.24 2.84 6.16
CA THR A 74 -6.47 3.05 4.93
C THR A 74 -7.36 3.75 3.91
N ILE A 75 -6.85 4.82 3.32
CA ILE A 75 -7.55 5.61 2.32
C ILE A 75 -6.80 5.46 1.00
N ILE A 76 -7.52 5.09 -0.05
CA ILE A 76 -6.93 4.92 -1.37
C ILE A 76 -7.46 6.02 -2.29
N SER A 77 -6.56 6.77 -2.91
CA SER A 77 -6.91 7.77 -3.91
C SER A 77 -6.46 7.26 -5.27
N SER A 78 -7.36 7.29 -6.24
CA SER A 78 -7.06 6.78 -7.58
C SER A 78 -7.95 7.45 -8.61
N GLN A 79 -7.41 7.65 -9.81
CA GLN A 79 -8.21 8.09 -10.95
C GLN A 79 -8.85 6.89 -11.65
N LEU A 80 -8.46 5.68 -11.26
CA LEU A 80 -9.00 4.46 -11.84
C LEU A 80 -10.25 4.05 -11.07
N PRO A 81 -11.39 3.81 -11.74
CA PRO A 81 -12.59 3.32 -11.06
C PRO A 81 -12.32 2.01 -10.34
N VAL A 82 -12.98 1.83 -9.19
CA VAL A 82 -12.76 0.64 -8.36
C VAL A 82 -12.99 -0.66 -9.15
N LYS A 83 -13.94 -0.65 -10.06
CA LYS A 83 -14.23 -1.84 -10.86
C LYS A 83 -13.07 -2.31 -11.72
N HIS A 84 -12.08 -1.45 -11.94
CA HIS A 84 -10.90 -1.80 -12.72
C HIS A 84 -9.69 -2.15 -11.84
N TRP A 85 -9.82 -2.06 -10.55
CA TRP A 85 -8.69 -2.29 -9.65
C TRP A 85 -8.18 -3.73 -9.69
N HIS A 86 -9.09 -4.69 -9.86
CA HIS A 86 -8.70 -6.09 -9.95
C HIS A 86 -7.74 -6.31 -11.13
N GLU A 87 -8.09 -5.75 -12.29
CA GLU A 87 -7.23 -5.85 -13.46
C GLU A 87 -5.90 -5.12 -13.28
N ALA A 88 -5.94 -3.95 -12.63
CA ALA A 88 -4.74 -3.15 -12.42
C ALA A 88 -3.75 -3.87 -11.51
N ILE A 89 -4.25 -4.64 -10.54
CA ILE A 89 -3.38 -5.42 -9.67
C ILE A 89 -2.72 -6.55 -10.44
N GLY A 90 -3.45 -7.18 -11.35
CA GLY A 90 -2.89 -8.09 -12.33
C GLY A 90 -2.98 -9.57 -11.97
N ASN A 91 -2.54 -9.96 -10.79
CA ASN A 91 -2.58 -11.37 -10.36
C ASN A 91 -3.93 -11.64 -9.70
N PRO A 92 -4.79 -12.53 -10.27
CA PRO A 92 -6.14 -12.70 -9.74
C PRO A 92 -6.20 -13.12 -8.28
N THR A 93 -5.33 -14.03 -7.86
CA THR A 93 -5.33 -14.52 -6.48
C THR A 93 -4.92 -13.42 -5.52
N LEU A 94 -3.85 -12.71 -5.83
CA LEU A 94 -3.39 -11.61 -4.98
C LEU A 94 -4.34 -10.42 -5.05
N ALA A 95 -4.97 -10.19 -6.21
CA ALA A 95 -5.95 -9.12 -6.34
C ALA A 95 -7.14 -9.36 -5.42
N ASP A 96 -7.66 -10.58 -5.39
CA ASP A 96 -8.77 -10.91 -4.51
C ASP A 96 -8.38 -10.69 -3.05
N ALA A 97 -7.20 -11.13 -2.66
CA ALA A 97 -6.73 -10.97 -1.28
C ALA A 97 -6.55 -9.51 -0.90
N ILE A 98 -5.93 -8.72 -1.78
CA ILE A 98 -5.68 -7.30 -1.52
C ILE A 98 -7.00 -6.55 -1.41
N LEU A 99 -7.91 -6.76 -2.36
CA LEU A 99 -9.18 -6.05 -2.36
C LEU A 99 -10.05 -6.43 -1.18
N ASP A 100 -9.98 -7.70 -0.76
CA ASP A 100 -10.71 -8.13 0.42
C ASP A 100 -10.29 -7.32 1.66
N ARG A 101 -8.99 -7.06 1.82
CA ARG A 101 -8.51 -6.28 2.94
C ARG A 101 -8.87 -4.80 2.84
N LEU A 102 -8.99 -4.28 1.63
CA LEU A 102 -9.31 -2.86 1.44
C LEU A 102 -10.79 -2.56 1.63
N VAL A 103 -11.67 -3.45 1.19
CA VAL A 103 -13.11 -3.16 1.21
C VAL A 103 -13.83 -3.78 2.40
N HIS A 104 -13.15 -4.51 3.20
CA HIS A 104 -13.68 -5.08 4.43
C HIS A 104 -12.81 -4.70 5.61
#